data_0e8ef1ad508293ca2b4e467d623aea79
#
_entry.id   0e8ef1ad508293ca2b4e467d623aea79
#
_cell.length_a   1.000
_cell.length_b   1.000
_cell.length_c   1.000
_cell.angle_alpha   90.00
_cell.angle_beta   90.00
_cell.angle_gamma   90.00
#
_symmetry.space_group_name_H-M   'P 1'
#
loop_
_entity.id
_entity.type
_entity.pdbx_description
1 polymer ?
#
loop_
_entity_poly.entity_id
_entity_poly.type
_entity_poly.pdbx_seq_one_letter_code
_entity_poly.pdbx_strand_id
1 'polypeptide(L)'
;MTTTTTKPRVTSFAPQFLVDDLARSIAYYEKLGFTFGEPWEGFYAIGYLDGLELHLKEAPKYGPERGWRRDNEHLDAAAGVDGIEAFYAQCTANGATIHRPLTATPWGTKDFYIEDPDGYIVCFGGRPAAT
;
A
#
# COMPACT_ATOMS: atom_id res chain seq x y z
N MET A 1 -3.81 42.26 21.85
CA MET A 1 -4.02 41.21 20.85
C MET A 1 -3.42 39.91 21.33
N THR A 2 -4.19 38.87 21.28
CA THR A 2 -3.76 37.58 21.76
C THR A 2 -3.20 36.77 20.59
N THR A 3 -1.95 36.36 20.70
CA THR A 3 -1.37 35.46 19.71
C THR A 3 -1.82 34.03 20.04
N THR A 4 -2.56 33.44 19.13
CA THR A 4 -2.95 32.05 19.29
C THR A 4 -1.80 31.17 18.85
N THR A 5 -1.20 30.46 19.78
CA THR A 5 -0.18 29.48 19.44
C THR A 5 -0.87 28.16 19.09
N THR A 6 -0.79 27.79 17.81
CA THR A 6 -1.34 26.52 17.38
C THR A 6 -0.40 25.42 17.84
N LYS A 7 -0.94 24.44 18.58
CA LYS A 7 -0.17 23.29 18.98
C LYS A 7 0.24 22.52 17.71
N PRO A 8 1.54 22.21 17.55
CA PRO A 8 1.97 21.39 16.40
C PRO A 8 1.25 20.03 16.38
N ARG A 9 0.89 19.59 15.20
CA ARG A 9 0.29 18.27 15.01
C ARG A 9 0.73 17.70 13.67
N VAL A 10 0.83 16.38 13.61
CA VAL A 10 1.13 15.67 12.36
C VAL A 10 -0.17 15.56 11.56
N THR A 11 -0.14 15.99 10.31
CA THR A 11 -1.33 16.01 9.46
C THR A 11 -1.30 14.95 8.37
N SER A 12 -0.15 14.31 8.14
CA SER A 12 -0.06 13.21 7.21
C SER A 12 1.10 12.29 7.61
N PHE A 13 1.02 11.07 7.17
CA PHE A 13 2.06 10.07 7.39
C PHE A 13 1.89 9.03 6.29
N ALA A 14 2.98 8.72 5.59
CA ALA A 14 2.89 7.80 4.45
C ALA A 14 4.18 7.02 4.28
N PRO A 15 4.10 5.76 3.84
CA PRO A 15 5.28 5.05 3.40
C PRO A 15 5.78 5.62 2.08
N GLN A 16 7.07 5.51 1.84
CA GLN A 16 7.67 5.83 0.54
C GLN A 16 8.34 4.57 0.01
N PHE A 17 7.91 4.14 -1.17
CA PHE A 17 8.51 2.98 -1.83
C PHE A 17 9.40 3.45 -2.97
N LEU A 18 10.62 2.93 -3.01
CA LEU A 18 11.53 3.15 -4.11
C LEU A 18 11.21 2.14 -5.21
N VAL A 19 10.92 2.64 -6.40
CA VAL A 19 10.45 1.81 -7.50
C VAL A 19 11.36 1.92 -8.70
N ASP A 20 11.43 0.87 -9.50
CA ASP A 20 12.28 0.84 -10.69
C ASP A 20 11.67 1.59 -11.88
N ASP A 21 10.35 1.61 -11.97
CA ASP A 21 9.61 2.22 -13.07
C ASP A 21 8.34 2.85 -12.50
N LEU A 22 8.34 4.17 -12.42
CA LEU A 22 7.25 4.88 -11.75
C LEU A 22 5.90 4.65 -12.44
N ALA A 23 5.87 4.72 -13.77
CA ALA A 23 4.62 4.53 -14.52
C ALA A 23 4.02 3.14 -14.29
N ARG A 24 4.87 2.12 -14.27
CA ARG A 24 4.46 0.74 -13.99
C ARG A 24 3.86 0.61 -12.58
N SER A 25 4.52 1.21 -11.60
CA SER A 25 4.06 1.15 -10.22
C SER A 25 2.76 1.92 -10.02
N ILE A 26 2.61 3.09 -10.63
CA ILE A 26 1.36 3.84 -10.59
C ILE A 26 0.22 2.98 -11.16
N ALA A 27 0.43 2.38 -12.34
CA ALA A 27 -0.59 1.54 -12.97
C ALA A 27 -0.99 0.37 -12.06
N TYR A 28 -0.01 -0.25 -11.38
CA TYR A 28 -0.30 -1.34 -10.48
C TYR A 28 -1.17 -0.90 -9.30
N TYR A 29 -0.78 0.20 -8.64
CA TYR A 29 -1.53 0.67 -7.47
C TYR A 29 -2.91 1.23 -7.85
N GLU A 30 -3.05 1.76 -9.06
CA GLU A 30 -4.37 2.15 -9.57
C GLU A 30 -5.33 0.95 -9.65
N LYS A 31 -4.81 -0.24 -9.95
CA LYS A 31 -5.63 -1.48 -9.95
C LYS A 31 -6.14 -1.83 -8.55
N LEU A 32 -5.46 -1.36 -7.51
CA LEU A 32 -5.89 -1.57 -6.11
C LEU A 32 -6.87 -0.49 -5.65
N GLY A 33 -7.08 0.55 -6.46
CA GLY A 33 -8.00 1.63 -6.12
C GLY A 33 -7.33 2.96 -5.82
N PHE A 34 -6.01 3.05 -5.85
CA PHE A 34 -5.31 4.31 -5.62
C PHE A 34 -5.53 5.27 -6.78
N THR A 35 -5.59 6.56 -6.48
CA THR A 35 -5.55 7.63 -7.47
C THR A 35 -4.26 8.41 -7.29
N PHE A 36 -3.62 8.77 -8.40
CA PHE A 36 -2.38 9.52 -8.38
C PHE A 36 -2.55 10.84 -9.10
N GLY A 37 -1.91 11.89 -8.58
CA GLY A 37 -1.77 13.14 -9.30
C GLY A 37 -0.66 13.04 -10.33
N GLU A 38 -0.40 14.16 -11.02
CA GLU A 38 0.70 14.26 -11.98
C GLU A 38 2.02 14.01 -11.25
N PRO A 39 2.89 13.12 -11.77
CA PRO A 39 4.18 12.91 -11.15
C PRO A 39 5.01 14.19 -11.10
N TRP A 40 5.61 14.48 -9.96
CA TRP A 40 6.49 15.63 -9.84
C TRP A 40 7.80 15.34 -10.55
N GLU A 41 8.13 16.17 -11.53
CA GLU A 41 9.31 16.04 -12.39
C GLU A 41 9.52 14.62 -12.94
N GLY A 42 8.47 13.85 -13.07
CA GLY A 42 8.51 12.52 -13.67
C GLY A 42 9.07 11.42 -12.79
N PHE A 43 9.50 11.72 -11.56
CA PHE A 43 10.11 10.68 -10.71
C PHE A 43 9.41 10.45 -9.36
N TYR A 44 8.48 11.31 -8.97
CA TYR A 44 7.84 11.19 -7.67
C TYR A 44 6.33 11.31 -7.79
N ALA A 45 5.59 10.40 -7.20
CA ALA A 45 4.14 10.43 -7.24
C ALA A 45 3.55 10.16 -5.87
N ILE A 46 2.42 10.80 -5.60
CA ILE A 46 1.67 10.58 -4.37
C ILE A 46 0.33 9.98 -4.75
N GLY A 47 0.07 8.79 -4.22
CA GLY A 47 -1.19 8.09 -4.41
C GLY A 47 -2.07 8.22 -3.19
N TYR A 48 -3.37 8.19 -3.40
CA TYR A 48 -4.38 8.28 -2.34
C TYR A 48 -5.39 7.17 -2.50
N LEU A 49 -5.72 6.55 -1.38
CA LEU A 49 -6.81 5.59 -1.31
C LEU A 49 -7.57 5.87 0.00
N ASP A 50 -8.84 6.31 -0.13
CA ASP A 50 -9.68 6.63 1.03
C ASP A 50 -9.00 7.60 2.01
N GLY A 51 -8.32 8.62 1.45
CA GLY A 51 -7.65 9.64 2.26
C GLY A 51 -6.29 9.26 2.80
N LEU A 52 -5.83 8.05 2.54
CA LEU A 52 -4.51 7.59 2.97
C LEU A 52 -3.52 7.72 1.82
N GLU A 53 -2.26 7.97 2.15
CA GLU A 53 -1.23 8.27 1.15
C GLU A 53 -0.24 7.14 0.98
N LEU A 54 0.24 7.02 -0.24
CA LEU A 54 1.39 6.19 -0.58
C LEU A 54 2.29 7.01 -1.50
N HIS A 55 3.57 7.12 -1.14
CA HIS A 55 4.54 7.84 -1.96
C HIS A 55 5.38 6.85 -2.75
N LEU A 56 5.54 7.12 -4.04
CA LEU A 56 6.40 6.33 -4.92
C LEU A 56 7.50 7.22 -5.47
N LYS A 57 8.72 6.77 -5.37
CA LYS A 57 9.89 7.49 -5.91
C LYS A 57 10.66 6.57 -6.83
N GLU A 58 10.86 7.01 -8.09
CA GLU A 58 11.71 6.27 -9.00
C GLU A 58 13.16 6.42 -8.59
N ALA A 59 13.83 5.30 -8.42
CA ALA A 59 15.20 5.27 -7.94
C ALA A 59 15.95 4.10 -8.58
N PRO A 60 17.29 4.15 -8.61
CA PRO A 60 18.08 3.04 -9.13
C PRO A 60 17.73 1.73 -8.40
N LYS A 61 17.85 0.63 -9.14
CA LYS A 61 17.59 -0.70 -8.60
C LYS A 61 18.47 -1.01 -7.40
N TYR A 62 17.83 -1.50 -6.36
CA TYR A 62 18.52 -2.09 -5.23
C TYR A 62 18.31 -3.60 -5.26
N GLY A 63 19.35 -4.29 -4.93
CA GLY A 63 19.48 -5.68 -5.21
C GLY A 63 18.77 -6.66 -4.28
N PRO A 64 19.50 -7.64 -3.74
CA PRO A 64 18.98 -8.97 -3.34
C PRO A 64 18.05 -8.97 -2.13
N GLU A 65 17.92 -7.88 -1.41
CA GLU A 65 17.11 -7.82 -0.18
C GLU A 65 15.62 -8.06 -0.42
N ARG A 66 15.12 -7.74 -1.61
CA ARG A 66 13.69 -7.92 -1.92
C ARG A 66 13.26 -9.38 -1.88
N GLY A 67 14.09 -10.26 -2.42
CA GLY A 67 13.81 -11.69 -2.37
C GLY A 67 13.75 -12.22 -0.94
N TRP A 68 14.70 -11.82 -0.12
CA TRP A 68 14.71 -12.21 1.28
C TRP A 68 13.48 -11.73 2.03
N ARG A 69 13.09 -10.48 1.79
CA ARG A 69 11.90 -9.90 2.42
C ARG A 69 10.64 -10.67 2.06
N ARG A 70 10.48 -10.98 0.78
CA ARG A 70 9.32 -11.75 0.30
C ARG A 70 9.30 -13.13 0.93
N ASP A 71 10.42 -13.83 0.92
CA ASP A 71 10.52 -15.19 1.41
C ASP A 71 10.27 -15.28 2.92
N ASN A 72 10.55 -14.22 3.64
CA ASN A 72 10.34 -14.14 5.08
C ASN A 72 9.09 -13.33 5.46
N GLU A 73 8.23 -13.03 4.48
CA GLU A 73 6.98 -12.28 4.67
C GLU A 73 7.20 -10.97 5.42
N HIS A 74 8.23 -10.23 5.02
CA HIS A 74 8.50 -8.92 5.60
C HIS A 74 7.55 -7.89 4.99
N LEU A 75 6.66 -7.36 5.79
CA LEU A 75 5.66 -6.40 5.33
C LEU A 75 6.28 -5.01 5.23
N ASP A 76 6.08 -4.38 4.09
CA ASP A 76 6.53 -2.99 3.88
C ASP A 76 5.48 -1.99 4.33
N ALA A 77 4.22 -2.39 4.29
CA ALA A 77 3.12 -1.59 4.79
C ALA A 77 1.96 -2.50 5.17
N ALA A 78 1.11 -2.01 6.04
CA ALA A 78 -0.11 -2.71 6.43
C ALA A 78 -1.26 -1.70 6.49
N ALA A 79 -2.40 -2.10 5.98
CA ALA A 79 -3.59 -1.27 5.93
C ALA A 79 -4.77 -1.99 6.54
N GLY A 80 -5.58 -1.27 7.31
CA GLY A 80 -6.85 -1.78 7.80
C GLY A 80 -7.95 -1.51 6.79
N VAL A 81 -8.84 -2.46 6.59
CA VAL A 81 -9.88 -2.40 5.56
C VAL A 81 -11.21 -2.81 6.17
N ASP A 82 -12.23 -1.97 5.98
CA ASP A 82 -13.62 -2.37 6.20
C ASP A 82 -14.09 -3.08 4.94
N GLY A 83 -14.74 -4.24 5.10
CA GLY A 83 -15.17 -5.02 3.94
C GLY A 83 -14.01 -5.77 3.29
N ILE A 84 -13.21 -6.44 4.10
CA ILE A 84 -11.98 -7.08 3.64
C ILE A 84 -12.24 -8.14 2.56
N GLU A 85 -13.33 -8.90 2.67
CA GLU A 85 -13.65 -9.93 1.67
C GLU A 85 -13.96 -9.30 0.31
N ALA A 86 -14.75 -8.22 0.31
CA ALA A 86 -15.08 -7.51 -0.93
C ALA A 86 -13.84 -6.85 -1.53
N PHE A 87 -12.99 -6.29 -0.68
CA PHE A 87 -11.75 -5.66 -1.15
C PHE A 87 -10.81 -6.69 -1.77
N TYR A 88 -10.66 -7.86 -1.14
CA TYR A 88 -9.87 -8.94 -1.69
C TYR A 88 -10.38 -9.37 -3.08
N ALA A 89 -11.70 -9.51 -3.21
CA ALA A 89 -12.30 -9.87 -4.49
C ALA A 89 -12.03 -8.83 -5.56
N GLN A 90 -12.10 -7.54 -5.22
CA GLN A 90 -11.80 -6.45 -6.14
C GLN A 90 -10.33 -6.48 -6.58
N CYS A 91 -9.42 -6.63 -5.63
CA CYS A 91 -7.99 -6.66 -5.94
C CYS A 91 -7.67 -7.85 -6.84
N THR A 92 -8.22 -9.01 -6.55
CA THR A 92 -8.02 -10.22 -7.35
C THR A 92 -8.56 -10.03 -8.76
N ALA A 93 -9.79 -9.52 -8.88
CA ALA A 93 -10.42 -9.29 -10.17
C ALA A 93 -9.66 -8.26 -11.01
N ASN A 94 -9.03 -7.29 -10.36
CA ASN A 94 -8.28 -6.23 -11.03
C ASN A 94 -6.83 -6.59 -11.32
N GLY A 95 -6.42 -7.82 -10.99
CA GLY A 95 -5.12 -8.32 -11.38
C GLY A 95 -3.97 -8.07 -10.40
N ALA A 96 -4.29 -7.83 -9.12
CA ALA A 96 -3.26 -7.74 -8.10
C ALA A 96 -2.51 -9.07 -7.97
N THR A 97 -1.20 -8.98 -7.72
CA THR A 97 -0.40 -10.16 -7.45
C THR A 97 -0.56 -10.55 -5.98
N ILE A 98 -1.19 -11.66 -5.73
CA ILE A 98 -1.47 -12.13 -4.38
C ILE A 98 -0.28 -12.95 -3.89
N HIS A 99 0.39 -12.44 -2.86
CA HIS A 99 1.49 -13.16 -2.22
C HIS A 99 0.96 -14.17 -1.21
N ARG A 100 -0.03 -13.78 -0.42
CA ARG A 100 -0.74 -14.68 0.48
C ARG A 100 -2.24 -14.43 0.35
N PRO A 101 -3.03 -15.49 0.07
CA PRO A 101 -4.47 -15.32 -0.10
C PRO A 101 -5.16 -14.95 1.20
N LEU A 102 -6.41 -14.51 1.09
CA LEU A 102 -7.20 -14.12 2.24
C LEU A 102 -7.28 -15.25 3.25
N THR A 103 -6.83 -15.00 4.46
CA THR A 103 -6.64 -16.00 5.51
C THR A 103 -7.13 -15.46 6.84
N ALA A 104 -7.84 -16.27 7.60
CA ALA A 104 -8.25 -15.91 8.95
C ALA A 104 -7.03 -15.86 9.87
N THR A 105 -6.96 -14.85 10.72
CA THR A 105 -5.89 -14.70 11.69
C THR A 105 -6.33 -15.20 13.05
N PRO A 106 -5.38 -15.55 13.94
CA PRO A 106 -5.73 -15.96 15.30
C PRO A 106 -6.39 -14.87 16.15
N TRP A 107 -6.25 -13.60 15.73
CA TRP A 107 -6.80 -12.47 16.50
C TRP A 107 -8.13 -11.94 15.95
N GLY A 108 -8.81 -12.73 15.12
CA GLY A 108 -10.19 -12.44 14.74
C GLY A 108 -10.37 -11.56 13.51
N THR A 109 -9.35 -11.39 12.72
CA THR A 109 -9.45 -10.69 11.43
C THR A 109 -9.19 -11.66 10.29
N LYS A 110 -9.35 -11.17 9.06
CA LYS A 110 -8.81 -11.82 7.87
C LYS A 110 -7.86 -10.85 7.20
N ASP A 111 -6.77 -11.36 6.65
CA ASP A 111 -5.84 -10.54 5.89
C ASP A 111 -5.33 -11.26 4.65
N PHE A 112 -4.82 -10.47 3.70
CA PHE A 112 -4.11 -10.97 2.53
C PHE A 112 -2.94 -10.06 2.23
N TYR A 113 -1.95 -10.60 1.52
CA TYR A 113 -0.77 -9.84 1.13
C TYR A 113 -0.71 -9.73 -0.37
N ILE A 114 -0.41 -8.52 -0.87
CA ILE A 114 -0.07 -8.32 -2.26
C ILE A 114 1.44 -8.13 -2.39
N GLU A 115 1.96 -8.47 -3.54
CA GLU A 115 3.33 -8.14 -3.90
C GLU A 115 3.27 -7.19 -5.08
N ASP A 116 3.95 -6.04 -4.98
CA ASP A 116 3.97 -5.07 -6.05
C ASP A 116 5.07 -5.38 -7.06
N PRO A 117 5.16 -4.65 -8.20
CA PRO A 117 6.16 -4.95 -9.22
C PRO A 117 7.60 -4.86 -8.75
N ASP A 118 7.88 -4.18 -7.65
CA ASP A 118 9.21 -4.02 -7.09
C ASP A 118 9.49 -4.96 -5.93
N GLY A 119 8.54 -5.85 -5.62
CA GLY A 119 8.71 -6.82 -4.55
C GLY A 119 8.30 -6.34 -3.17
N TYR A 120 7.67 -5.17 -3.07
CA TYR A 120 7.12 -4.73 -1.79
C TYR A 120 5.89 -5.54 -1.44
N ILE A 121 5.78 -5.91 -0.17
CA ILE A 121 4.66 -6.69 0.33
C ILE A 121 3.79 -5.79 1.20
N VAL A 122 2.53 -5.65 0.80
CA VAL A 122 1.54 -4.86 1.54
C VAL A 122 0.47 -5.80 2.06
N CYS A 123 0.20 -5.69 3.35
CA CYS A 123 -0.88 -6.42 4.01
C CYS A 123 -2.14 -5.57 4.03
N PHE A 124 -3.27 -6.18 3.66
CA PHE A 124 -4.59 -5.60 3.86
C PHE A 124 -5.35 -6.52 4.79
N GLY A 125 -5.88 -5.97 5.88
CA GLY A 125 -6.57 -6.78 6.86
C GLY A 125 -7.76 -6.06 7.49
N GLY A 126 -8.71 -6.82 7.98
CA GLY A 126 -9.88 -6.27 8.62
C GLY A 126 -10.76 -7.34 9.22
N ARG A 127 -11.79 -6.90 9.92
CA ARG A 127 -12.76 -7.83 10.50
C ARG A 127 -13.55 -8.51 9.39
N PRO A 128 -13.78 -9.82 9.49
CA PRO A 128 -14.63 -10.50 8.52
C PRO A 128 -16.05 -10.00 8.63
N ALA A 129 -16.80 -10.15 7.52
CA ALA A 129 -18.21 -9.79 7.50
C ALA A 129 -18.97 -10.61 8.56
N ALA A 130 -19.95 -9.97 9.19
CA ALA A 130 -20.83 -10.66 10.12
C ALA A 130 -21.69 -11.68 9.35
N THR A 131 -21.82 -12.87 9.90
CA THR A 131 -22.68 -13.92 9.35
C THR A 131 -24.03 -13.92 10.02
#